data_ad926527077f3fde5999b63d185220de
#
_entry.id   ad926527077f3fde5999b63d185220de
#
_cell.length_a   1.000
_cell.length_b   1.000
_cell.length_c   1.000
_cell.angle_alpha   90.00
_cell.angle_beta   90.00
_cell.angle_gamma   90.00
#
_symmetry.space_group_name_H-M   'P 1'
#
loop_
_entity.id
_entity.type
_entity.pdbx_description
1 polymer ?
#
loop_
_entity_poly.entity_id
_entity_poly.type
_entity_poly.pdbx_seq_one_letter_code
_entity_poly.pdbx_strand_id
1 'polypeptide(L)'
;MRTAFDSDTTLPMRIDQVRERLRASGAKPCHERHVLRAWTRALPLGSGPRPPGSDFPATMRRDLAAIAAELGGLARRHSAHPAADGSMRLLVELADGQTVECVLLPGDGLCVSTQVGCAVGCVFCMTGQGGLARQLGSAEIVAQVALARTIRPVSKVVFMGMGEPAHNLDNVQDAIELLGTAADIGHKNLVFSTVGDRRVFERLPRGRVRPALALSLHSTFADRRAKLLPRAPRIDPAELVDEGERYARATRYPIQYQWTLLEGVNDGDDEVDGIVRLLSGKYAVMNLIPLNAVPGLPFSRPPVERLLTMSRELNARGVLAKLRNSAGQDVEGGCGQLRARTIALAAVHA
;
A
#
# COMPACT_ATOMS: atom_id res chain seq x y z
N MET A 1 17.76 -27.23 20.22
CA MET A 1 18.44 -26.05 19.64
C MET A 1 17.33 -25.08 19.26
N ARG A 2 17.13 -24.01 20.04
CA ARG A 2 16.00 -23.07 19.85
C ARG A 2 16.20 -22.29 18.57
N THR A 3 15.13 -22.12 17.79
CA THR A 3 15.08 -21.34 16.54
C THR A 3 15.37 -19.87 16.83
N ALA A 4 16.15 -19.23 15.99
CA ALA A 4 16.82 -17.94 16.20
C ALA A 4 15.92 -16.68 16.23
N PHE A 5 14.62 -16.82 16.25
CA PHE A 5 13.72 -15.76 16.68
C PHE A 5 13.20 -16.15 18.06
N ASP A 6 13.88 -15.67 19.10
CA ASP A 6 13.44 -15.84 20.48
C ASP A 6 12.01 -15.30 20.62
N SER A 7 11.13 -16.09 21.26
CA SER A 7 9.71 -15.83 21.46
C SER A 7 9.38 -14.56 22.29
N ASP A 8 10.37 -13.72 22.55
CA ASP A 8 10.22 -12.50 23.36
C ASP A 8 10.34 -11.20 22.54
N THR A 9 10.55 -11.27 21.20
CA THR A 9 10.61 -10.08 20.35
C THR A 9 9.29 -9.90 19.59
N THR A 10 8.31 -9.33 20.24
CA THR A 10 7.05 -8.79 19.66
C THR A 10 7.28 -7.56 18.76
N LEU A 11 8.51 -7.30 18.34
CA LEU A 11 8.85 -6.17 17.45
C LEU A 11 8.62 -6.55 15.99
N PRO A 12 8.02 -5.64 15.19
CA PRO A 12 7.79 -5.87 13.77
C PRO A 12 9.12 -6.07 13.02
N MET A 13 9.23 -7.19 12.27
CA MET A 13 10.47 -7.58 11.58
C MET A 13 10.87 -6.58 10.48
N ARG A 14 12.12 -6.10 10.52
CA ARG A 14 12.69 -5.16 9.56
C ARG A 14 13.68 -5.84 8.61
N ILE A 15 13.94 -5.21 7.46
CA ILE A 15 14.90 -5.71 6.45
C ILE A 15 16.33 -5.73 6.99
N ASP A 16 16.71 -4.78 7.85
CA ASP A 16 18.02 -4.78 8.51
C ASP A 16 18.23 -6.03 9.40
N GLN A 17 17.20 -6.44 10.14
CA GLN A 17 17.25 -7.68 10.94
C GLN A 17 17.34 -8.93 10.05
N VAL A 18 16.68 -8.96 8.91
CA VAL A 18 16.86 -10.03 7.91
C VAL A 18 18.31 -10.07 7.42
N ARG A 19 18.93 -8.92 7.14
CA ARG A 19 20.34 -8.83 6.76
C ARG A 19 21.27 -9.31 7.88
N GLU A 20 21.00 -8.94 9.12
CA GLU A 20 21.76 -9.40 10.29
C GLU A 20 21.67 -10.91 10.44
N ARG A 21 20.47 -11.49 10.28
CA ARG A 21 20.28 -12.95 10.29
C ARG A 21 21.09 -13.66 9.20
N LEU A 22 21.16 -13.08 8.01
CA LEU A 22 21.98 -13.60 6.91
C LEU A 22 23.48 -13.52 7.26
N ARG A 23 23.93 -12.39 7.81
CA ARG A 23 25.35 -12.19 8.22
C ARG A 23 25.76 -13.17 9.31
N ALA A 24 24.88 -13.45 10.27
CA ALA A 24 25.10 -14.46 11.30
C ALA A 24 25.34 -15.86 10.72
N SER A 25 24.82 -16.15 9.52
CA SER A 25 25.11 -17.39 8.76
C SER A 25 26.34 -17.28 7.85
N GLY A 26 27.13 -16.20 7.96
CA GLY A 26 28.34 -15.95 7.17
C GLY A 26 28.10 -15.28 5.80
N ALA A 27 26.93 -14.69 5.56
CA ALA A 27 26.66 -13.99 4.32
C ALA A 27 27.54 -12.76 4.14
N LYS A 28 28.08 -12.60 2.93
CA LYS A 28 28.69 -11.36 2.43
C LYS A 28 27.60 -10.50 1.75
N PRO A 29 27.85 -9.22 1.45
CA PRO A 29 26.88 -8.35 0.78
C PRO A 29 26.33 -8.87 -0.55
N CYS A 30 27.12 -9.65 -1.32
CA CYS A 30 26.65 -10.29 -2.55
C CYS A 30 25.63 -11.40 -2.26
N HIS A 31 25.81 -12.15 -1.18
CA HIS A 31 24.91 -13.21 -0.74
C HIS A 31 23.59 -12.61 -0.23
N GLU A 32 23.65 -11.53 0.58
CA GLU A 32 22.46 -10.81 1.03
C GLU A 32 21.61 -10.35 -0.17
N ARG A 33 22.24 -9.69 -1.16
CA ARG A 33 21.52 -9.25 -2.38
C ARG A 33 20.89 -10.41 -3.12
N HIS A 34 21.59 -11.54 -3.24
CA HIS A 34 21.06 -12.72 -3.91
C HIS A 34 19.84 -13.28 -3.19
N VAL A 35 19.91 -13.49 -1.87
CA VAL A 35 18.81 -14.03 -1.07
C VAL A 35 17.62 -13.09 -1.07
N LEU A 36 17.83 -11.80 -0.84
CA LEU A 36 16.74 -10.80 -0.84
C LEU A 36 16.07 -10.72 -2.21
N ARG A 37 16.83 -10.83 -3.31
CA ARG A 37 16.29 -10.89 -4.67
C ARG A 37 15.48 -12.16 -4.91
N ALA A 38 15.95 -13.32 -4.49
CA ALA A 38 15.21 -14.58 -4.60
C ALA A 38 13.93 -14.53 -3.77
N TRP A 39 14.01 -14.10 -2.51
CA TRP A 39 12.86 -13.96 -1.64
C TRP A 39 11.78 -13.05 -2.20
N THR A 40 12.14 -11.81 -2.58
CA THR A 40 11.19 -10.83 -3.12
C THR A 40 10.52 -11.28 -4.42
N ARG A 41 11.13 -12.25 -5.13
CA ARG A 41 10.61 -12.84 -6.37
C ARG A 41 9.87 -14.16 -6.16
N ALA A 42 9.70 -14.59 -4.91
CA ALA A 42 9.13 -15.88 -4.55
C ALA A 42 9.87 -17.07 -5.21
N LEU A 43 11.20 -16.97 -5.32
CA LEU A 43 12.08 -18.02 -5.84
C LEU A 43 12.79 -18.73 -4.66
N PRO A 44 13.21 -20.00 -4.83
CA PRO A 44 14.05 -20.66 -3.84
C PRO A 44 15.31 -19.84 -3.56
N LEU A 45 15.68 -19.61 -2.28
CA LEU A 45 16.74 -18.68 -1.88
C LEU A 45 18.13 -19.00 -2.47
N GLY A 46 18.36 -20.27 -2.81
CA GLY A 46 19.60 -20.73 -3.44
C GLY A 46 19.56 -20.73 -4.98
N SER A 47 18.45 -20.36 -5.61
CA SER A 47 18.26 -20.44 -7.06
C SER A 47 18.83 -19.24 -7.81
N GLY A 48 19.09 -19.44 -9.11
CA GLY A 48 19.50 -18.39 -10.04
C GLY A 48 21.02 -18.24 -10.17
N PRO A 49 21.47 -17.53 -11.21
CA PRO A 49 22.88 -17.35 -11.50
C PRO A 49 23.55 -16.48 -10.44
N ARG A 50 24.78 -16.84 -10.08
CA ARG A 50 25.65 -16.08 -9.19
C ARG A 50 26.95 -15.74 -9.92
N PRO A 51 27.55 -14.57 -9.66
CA PRO A 51 28.87 -14.26 -10.17
C PRO A 51 29.93 -15.30 -9.71
N PRO A 52 30.95 -15.55 -10.49
CA PRO A 52 32.08 -16.41 -10.06
C PRO A 52 32.63 -15.96 -8.70
N GLY A 53 32.92 -16.90 -7.80
CA GLY A 53 33.44 -16.62 -6.46
C GLY A 53 32.41 -16.08 -5.45
N SER A 54 31.12 -16.06 -5.80
CA SER A 54 30.01 -15.67 -4.89
C SER A 54 29.17 -16.87 -4.40
N ASP A 55 29.82 -18.04 -4.26
CA ASP A 55 29.16 -19.21 -3.69
C ASP A 55 28.85 -19.00 -2.21
N PHE A 56 27.71 -19.50 -1.78
CA PHE A 56 27.33 -19.42 -0.38
C PHE A 56 28.32 -20.15 0.51
N PRO A 57 28.74 -19.55 1.65
CA PRO A 57 29.52 -20.24 2.67
C PRO A 57 28.81 -21.54 3.11
N ALA A 58 29.57 -22.51 3.60
CA ALA A 58 29.06 -23.81 4.04
C ALA A 58 27.99 -23.65 5.14
N THR A 59 28.21 -22.74 6.09
CA THR A 59 27.26 -22.38 7.14
C THR A 59 25.96 -21.87 6.57
N MET A 60 26.05 -20.93 5.62
CA MET A 60 24.87 -20.34 4.99
C MET A 60 24.08 -21.39 4.18
N ARG A 61 24.78 -22.28 3.43
CA ARG A 61 24.10 -23.36 2.69
C ARG A 61 23.28 -24.26 3.60
N ARG A 62 23.82 -24.59 4.79
CA ARG A 62 23.14 -25.39 5.80
C ARG A 62 21.91 -24.66 6.37
N ASP A 63 21.98 -23.33 6.55
CA ASP A 63 20.95 -22.53 7.19
C ASP A 63 19.87 -22.06 6.21
N LEU A 64 20.07 -22.19 4.87
CA LEU A 64 19.13 -21.67 3.87
C LEU A 64 17.68 -22.13 4.04
N ALA A 65 17.48 -23.40 4.41
CA ALA A 65 16.12 -23.94 4.62
C ALA A 65 15.43 -23.28 5.82
N ALA A 66 16.17 -23.08 6.92
CA ALA A 66 15.64 -22.38 8.10
C ALA A 66 15.33 -20.92 7.79
N ILE A 67 16.25 -20.22 7.11
CA ILE A 67 16.03 -18.83 6.67
C ILE A 67 14.80 -18.72 5.74
N ALA A 68 14.62 -19.67 4.81
CA ALA A 68 13.47 -19.69 3.94
C ALA A 68 12.15 -19.86 4.73
N ALA A 69 12.14 -20.74 5.74
CA ALA A 69 10.99 -20.93 6.62
C ALA A 69 10.70 -19.68 7.47
N GLU A 70 11.74 -19.03 8.02
CA GLU A 70 11.63 -17.77 8.76
C GLU A 70 11.01 -16.65 7.89
N LEU A 71 11.53 -16.44 6.68
CA LEU A 71 11.00 -15.44 5.74
C LEU A 71 9.59 -15.78 5.26
N GLY A 72 9.27 -17.05 5.02
CA GLY A 72 7.93 -17.52 4.68
C GLY A 72 6.93 -17.38 5.83
N GLY A 73 7.42 -17.37 7.07
CA GLY A 73 6.60 -17.16 8.27
C GLY A 73 6.20 -15.71 8.54
N LEU A 74 6.88 -14.72 7.91
CA LEU A 74 6.58 -13.30 8.12
C LEU A 74 5.18 -12.89 7.63
N ALA A 75 4.68 -13.56 6.59
CA ALA A 75 3.34 -13.34 6.04
C ALA A 75 2.81 -14.66 5.47
N ARG A 76 1.81 -15.23 6.08
CA ARG A 76 1.17 -16.47 5.64
C ARG A 76 -0.24 -16.20 5.17
N ARG A 77 -0.65 -16.84 4.09
CA ARG A 77 -2.04 -16.77 3.61
C ARG A 77 -2.96 -17.50 4.58
N HIS A 78 -3.78 -16.76 5.32
CA HIS A 78 -4.84 -17.32 6.15
C HIS A 78 -6.05 -17.72 5.29
N SER A 79 -6.52 -16.81 4.42
CA SER A 79 -7.59 -17.09 3.45
C SER A 79 -7.42 -16.27 2.17
N ALA A 80 -8.11 -16.68 1.10
CA ALA A 80 -8.14 -15.98 -0.18
C ALA A 80 -9.58 -15.91 -0.69
N HIS A 81 -9.99 -14.72 -1.16
CA HIS A 81 -11.34 -14.44 -1.64
C HIS A 81 -11.25 -13.87 -3.06
N PRO A 82 -11.41 -14.71 -4.10
CA PRO A 82 -11.42 -14.23 -5.48
C PRO A 82 -12.68 -13.43 -5.76
N ALA A 83 -12.53 -12.34 -6.51
CA ALA A 83 -13.60 -11.45 -6.93
C ALA A 83 -13.93 -11.63 -8.42
N ALA A 84 -15.13 -11.22 -8.82
CA ALA A 84 -15.61 -11.35 -10.19
C ALA A 84 -14.81 -10.51 -11.21
N ASP A 85 -14.18 -9.43 -10.77
CA ASP A 85 -13.33 -8.56 -11.60
C ASP A 85 -11.89 -9.09 -11.82
N GLY A 86 -11.60 -10.29 -11.33
CA GLY A 86 -10.26 -10.91 -11.39
C GLY A 86 -9.30 -10.44 -10.31
N SER A 87 -9.73 -9.60 -9.37
CA SER A 87 -8.98 -9.31 -8.16
C SER A 87 -9.10 -10.44 -7.14
N MET A 88 -8.27 -10.39 -6.09
CA MET A 88 -8.34 -11.36 -4.98
C MET A 88 -7.95 -10.68 -3.68
N ARG A 89 -8.85 -10.67 -2.71
CA ARG A 89 -8.53 -10.24 -1.36
C ARG A 89 -7.88 -11.39 -0.59
N LEU A 90 -6.73 -11.13 0.00
CA LEU A 90 -6.00 -12.06 0.84
C LEU A 90 -6.06 -11.59 2.30
N LEU A 91 -6.50 -12.44 3.20
CA LEU A 91 -6.25 -12.30 4.62
C LEU A 91 -4.91 -12.92 4.94
N VAL A 92 -3.99 -12.13 5.46
CA VAL A 92 -2.60 -12.48 5.71
C VAL A 92 -2.36 -12.51 7.21
N GLU A 93 -1.91 -13.63 7.72
CA GLU A 93 -1.45 -13.81 9.10
C GLU A 93 0.02 -13.48 9.19
N LEU A 94 0.38 -12.62 10.15
CA LEU A 94 1.74 -12.23 10.47
C LEU A 94 2.35 -13.18 11.51
N ALA A 95 3.67 -13.09 11.70
CA ALA A 95 4.39 -14.00 12.61
C ALA A 95 3.94 -13.94 14.07
N ASP A 96 3.35 -12.83 14.51
CA ASP A 96 2.78 -12.62 15.83
C ASP A 96 1.30 -13.03 15.98
N GLY A 97 0.72 -13.63 14.92
CA GLY A 97 -0.69 -14.04 14.88
C GLY A 97 -1.68 -12.92 14.54
N GLN A 98 -1.23 -11.67 14.42
CA GLN A 98 -2.10 -10.59 13.94
C GLN A 98 -2.35 -10.74 12.43
N THR A 99 -3.42 -10.12 11.96
CA THR A 99 -3.82 -10.22 10.55
C THR A 99 -3.89 -8.87 9.88
N VAL A 100 -3.52 -8.86 8.60
CA VAL A 100 -3.75 -7.74 7.68
C VAL A 100 -4.34 -8.25 6.38
N GLU A 101 -4.87 -7.35 5.59
CA GLU A 101 -5.38 -7.69 4.26
C GLU A 101 -4.51 -7.06 3.18
N CYS A 102 -4.28 -7.81 2.11
CA CYS A 102 -3.76 -7.28 0.86
C CYS A 102 -4.67 -7.71 -0.30
N VAL A 103 -4.61 -6.97 -1.41
CA VAL A 103 -5.50 -7.22 -2.55
C VAL A 103 -4.67 -7.33 -3.82
N LEU A 104 -4.69 -8.50 -4.44
CA LEU A 104 -4.25 -8.69 -5.81
C LEU A 104 -5.24 -7.97 -6.72
N LEU A 105 -4.79 -6.93 -7.39
CA LEU A 105 -5.61 -6.10 -8.28
C LEU A 105 -5.74 -6.78 -9.65
N PRO A 106 -6.71 -6.45 -10.47
CA PRO A 106 -6.75 -6.92 -11.86
C PRO A 106 -5.43 -6.63 -12.58
N GLY A 107 -4.91 -7.59 -13.34
CA GLY A 107 -3.56 -7.54 -13.91
C GLY A 107 -2.47 -7.85 -12.87
N ASP A 108 -1.35 -7.13 -12.91
CA ASP A 108 -0.13 -7.42 -12.12
C ASP A 108 0.01 -6.52 -10.88
N GLY A 109 -1.08 -5.92 -10.40
CA GLY A 109 -1.05 -5.01 -9.26
C GLY A 109 -1.26 -5.73 -7.93
N LEU A 110 -0.65 -5.18 -6.86
CA LEU A 110 -0.89 -5.59 -5.48
C LEU A 110 -1.08 -4.35 -4.59
N CYS A 111 -2.17 -4.32 -3.84
CA CYS A 111 -2.38 -3.37 -2.75
C CYS A 111 -1.89 -4.01 -1.45
N VAL A 112 -0.91 -3.38 -0.77
CA VAL A 112 -0.30 -3.88 0.47
C VAL A 112 -0.66 -3.02 1.68
N SER A 113 -0.70 -3.66 2.84
CA SER A 113 -0.91 -3.01 4.14
C SER A 113 0.42 -2.61 4.77
N THR A 114 0.40 -1.52 5.54
CA THR A 114 1.56 -0.97 6.25
C THR A 114 1.39 -0.93 7.76
N GLN A 115 0.18 -1.18 8.24
CA GLN A 115 -0.19 -1.18 9.66
C GLN A 115 -1.25 -2.25 9.93
N VAL A 116 -1.32 -2.71 11.17
CA VAL A 116 -2.49 -3.41 11.70
C VAL A 116 -3.43 -2.35 12.26
N GLY A 117 -4.54 -2.08 11.56
CA GLY A 117 -5.40 -0.94 11.82
C GLY A 117 -4.85 0.37 11.22
N CYS A 118 -5.41 1.52 11.61
CA CYS A 118 -4.99 2.84 11.13
C CYS A 118 -5.34 3.94 12.13
N ALA A 119 -4.38 4.82 12.42
CA ALA A 119 -4.58 5.93 13.37
C ALA A 119 -5.34 7.11 12.76
N VAL A 120 -5.43 7.27 11.42
CA VAL A 120 -6.06 8.44 10.80
C VAL A 120 -7.55 8.52 11.08
N GLY A 121 -8.24 7.38 11.10
CA GLY A 121 -9.67 7.30 11.43
C GLY A 121 -10.55 8.01 10.39
N CYS A 122 -10.22 7.89 9.09
CA CYS A 122 -11.08 8.40 8.01
C CYS A 122 -12.50 7.90 8.22
N VAL A 123 -13.49 8.80 8.22
CA VAL A 123 -14.88 8.48 8.59
C VAL A 123 -15.59 7.50 7.66
N PHE A 124 -15.05 7.30 6.47
CA PHE A 124 -15.55 6.39 5.43
C PHE A 124 -14.72 5.11 5.27
N CYS A 125 -13.76 4.82 6.19
CA CYS A 125 -12.82 3.72 6.06
C CYS A 125 -12.88 2.78 7.27
N MET A 126 -13.12 1.49 7.01
CA MET A 126 -13.22 0.47 8.06
C MET A 126 -11.90 0.23 8.81
N THR A 127 -10.77 0.36 8.13
CA THR A 127 -9.45 0.16 8.76
C THR A 127 -9.23 1.11 9.95
N GLY A 128 -9.80 2.31 9.87
CA GLY A 128 -9.66 3.33 10.93
C GLY A 128 -10.61 3.16 12.13
N GLN A 129 -11.64 2.32 12.01
CA GLN A 129 -12.67 2.16 13.07
C GLN A 129 -12.10 1.54 14.35
N GLY A 130 -11.21 0.57 14.21
CA GLY A 130 -10.54 -0.10 15.33
C GLY A 130 -9.30 0.63 15.86
N GLY A 131 -8.92 1.77 15.26
CA GLY A 131 -7.66 2.45 15.59
C GLY A 131 -6.44 1.72 15.05
N LEU A 132 -5.27 2.04 15.61
CA LEU A 132 -3.98 1.46 15.26
C LEU A 132 -3.55 0.49 16.36
N ALA A 133 -3.33 -0.77 16.01
CA ALA A 133 -2.73 -1.75 16.91
C ALA A 133 -1.19 -1.67 16.87
N ARG A 134 -0.58 -1.78 15.66
CA ARG A 134 0.87 -1.62 15.49
C ARG A 134 1.27 -1.27 14.06
N GLN A 135 2.52 -0.83 13.91
CA GLN A 135 3.20 -0.69 12.62
C GLN A 135 3.61 -2.07 12.08
N LEU A 136 3.67 -2.23 10.76
CA LEU A 136 4.37 -3.36 10.14
C LEU A 136 5.85 -3.00 9.97
N GLY A 137 6.73 -3.97 10.20
CA GLY A 137 8.13 -3.86 9.84
C GLY A 137 8.34 -3.92 8.33
N SER A 138 9.45 -3.37 7.85
CA SER A 138 9.75 -3.32 6.43
C SER A 138 9.81 -4.72 5.78
N ALA A 139 10.27 -5.74 6.50
CA ALA A 139 10.25 -7.12 6.02
C ALA A 139 8.83 -7.72 5.95
N GLU A 140 7.94 -7.39 6.90
CA GLU A 140 6.54 -7.83 6.86
C GLU A 140 5.77 -7.21 5.68
N ILE A 141 6.09 -5.96 5.34
CA ILE A 141 5.51 -5.29 4.15
C ILE A 141 5.98 -6.00 2.86
N VAL A 142 7.27 -6.29 2.74
CA VAL A 142 7.85 -7.00 1.59
C VAL A 142 7.35 -8.44 1.51
N ALA A 143 7.14 -9.11 2.64
CA ALA A 143 6.64 -10.49 2.70
C ALA A 143 5.24 -10.62 2.05
N GLN A 144 4.38 -9.61 2.14
CA GLN A 144 3.09 -9.59 1.42
C GLN A 144 3.30 -9.67 -0.10
N VAL A 145 4.32 -8.98 -0.64
CA VAL A 145 4.66 -9.03 -2.07
C VAL A 145 5.22 -10.40 -2.45
N ALA A 146 6.12 -10.96 -1.64
CA ALA A 146 6.66 -12.30 -1.85
C ALA A 146 5.55 -13.36 -1.83
N LEU A 147 4.63 -13.28 -0.85
CA LEU A 147 3.45 -14.15 -0.76
C LEU A 147 2.56 -14.01 -2.00
N ALA A 148 2.23 -12.80 -2.42
CA ALA A 148 1.38 -12.56 -3.59
C ALA A 148 2.00 -13.12 -4.88
N ARG A 149 3.32 -13.05 -5.02
CA ARG A 149 4.07 -13.62 -6.15
C ARG A 149 4.08 -15.14 -6.21
N THR A 150 3.75 -15.84 -5.12
CA THR A 150 3.50 -17.31 -5.18
C THR A 150 2.17 -17.63 -5.87
N ILE A 151 1.27 -16.66 -6.03
CA ILE A 151 -0.05 -16.83 -6.61
C ILE A 151 -0.06 -16.39 -8.09
N ARG A 152 0.46 -15.18 -8.36
CA ARG A 152 0.59 -14.64 -9.72
C ARG A 152 1.67 -13.55 -9.79
N PRO A 153 2.13 -13.15 -11.00
CA PRO A 153 3.08 -12.06 -11.17
C PRO A 153 2.60 -10.77 -10.50
N VAL A 154 3.55 -10.02 -9.90
CA VAL A 154 3.32 -8.68 -9.34
C VAL A 154 4.41 -7.76 -9.85
N SER A 155 4.02 -6.78 -10.67
CA SER A 155 4.91 -5.76 -11.25
C SER A 155 4.58 -4.33 -10.78
N LYS A 156 3.47 -4.17 -10.03
CA LYS A 156 3.05 -2.90 -9.44
C LYS A 156 2.61 -3.12 -7.98
N VAL A 157 3.08 -2.27 -7.07
CA VAL A 157 2.69 -2.29 -5.65
C VAL A 157 2.13 -0.92 -5.26
N VAL A 158 0.94 -0.90 -4.67
CA VAL A 158 0.33 0.30 -4.11
C VAL A 158 0.20 0.17 -2.60
N PHE A 159 0.73 1.12 -1.85
CA PHE A 159 0.67 1.16 -0.39
C PHE A 159 -0.63 1.87 0.02
N MET A 160 -1.76 1.20 -0.27
CA MET A 160 -3.14 1.70 -0.08
C MET A 160 -4.03 0.70 0.66
N GLY A 161 -3.44 -0.35 1.24
CA GLY A 161 -4.15 -1.32 2.07
C GLY A 161 -4.46 -0.75 3.46
N MET A 162 -4.32 -1.55 4.49
CA MET A 162 -4.53 -1.10 5.87
C MET A 162 -3.37 -0.21 6.32
N GLY A 163 -3.70 0.96 6.89
CA GLY A 163 -2.75 1.89 7.48
C GLY A 163 -2.50 3.16 6.67
N GLU A 164 -1.84 4.12 7.33
CA GLU A 164 -1.29 5.34 6.72
C GLU A 164 0.23 5.18 6.60
N PRO A 165 0.77 5.05 5.37
CA PRO A 165 2.20 4.83 5.16
C PRO A 165 3.10 5.92 5.75
N ALA A 166 2.65 7.18 5.81
CA ALA A 166 3.43 8.26 6.42
C ALA A 166 3.62 8.10 7.93
N HIS A 167 2.72 7.40 8.63
CA HIS A 167 2.88 7.07 10.04
C HIS A 167 3.90 5.94 10.27
N ASN A 168 4.26 5.21 9.21
CA ASN A 168 5.25 4.13 9.21
C ASN A 168 6.36 4.37 8.19
N LEU A 169 6.75 5.63 8.01
CA LEU A 169 7.54 6.11 6.88
C LEU A 169 8.88 5.38 6.72
N ASP A 170 9.60 5.12 7.83
CA ASP A 170 10.91 4.45 7.78
C ASP A 170 10.78 3.03 7.19
N ASN A 171 9.87 2.23 7.74
CA ASN A 171 9.66 0.87 7.26
C ASN A 171 9.13 0.81 5.83
N VAL A 172 8.27 1.75 5.46
CA VAL A 172 7.73 1.82 4.07
C VAL A 172 8.82 2.24 3.09
N GLN A 173 9.70 3.19 3.46
CA GLN A 173 10.84 3.56 2.62
C GLN A 173 11.82 2.40 2.41
N ASP A 174 12.16 1.67 3.48
CA ASP A 174 13.02 0.48 3.39
C ASP A 174 12.40 -0.58 2.46
N ALA A 175 11.07 -0.80 2.60
CA ALA A 175 10.35 -1.74 1.73
C ALA A 175 10.36 -1.27 0.27
N ILE A 176 10.09 0.02 0.00
CA ILE A 176 10.14 0.61 -1.34
C ILE A 176 11.53 0.46 -1.94
N GLU A 177 12.59 0.73 -1.17
CA GLU A 177 13.97 0.59 -1.66
C GLU A 177 14.27 -0.86 -2.05
N LEU A 178 13.91 -1.83 -1.21
CA LEU A 178 14.13 -3.23 -1.54
C LEU A 178 13.30 -3.68 -2.75
N LEU A 179 12.03 -3.29 -2.83
CA LEU A 179 11.15 -3.63 -3.94
C LEU A 179 11.61 -3.02 -5.27
N GLY A 180 12.09 -1.78 -5.24
CA GLY A 180 12.61 -1.09 -6.44
C GLY A 180 14.01 -1.53 -6.88
N THR A 181 14.77 -2.22 -6.01
CA THR A 181 16.14 -2.64 -6.34
C THR A 181 16.29 -4.15 -6.51
N ALA A 182 15.73 -4.94 -5.61
CA ALA A 182 15.86 -6.41 -5.62
C ALA A 182 14.69 -7.12 -6.31
N ALA A 183 13.49 -6.57 -6.19
CA ALA A 183 12.27 -7.18 -6.74
C ALA A 183 11.97 -6.77 -8.19
N ASP A 184 12.80 -5.91 -8.81
CA ASP A 184 12.64 -5.36 -10.17
C ASP A 184 11.31 -4.65 -10.41
N ILE A 185 10.76 -3.99 -9.41
CA ILE A 185 9.55 -3.16 -9.59
C ILE A 185 9.98 -1.75 -9.96
N GLY A 186 9.58 -1.28 -11.16
CA GLY A 186 9.90 0.06 -11.62
C GLY A 186 9.38 1.13 -10.65
N HIS A 187 10.14 2.21 -10.44
CA HIS A 187 9.84 3.25 -9.44
C HIS A 187 8.42 3.80 -9.56
N LYS A 188 7.94 4.08 -10.80
CA LYS A 188 6.58 4.56 -11.08
C LYS A 188 5.48 3.55 -10.70
N ASN A 189 5.84 2.28 -10.59
CA ASN A 189 4.94 1.19 -10.23
C ASN A 189 4.91 0.92 -8.72
N LEU A 190 5.73 1.61 -7.95
CA LEU A 190 5.63 1.70 -6.50
C LEU A 190 4.86 2.98 -6.18
N VAL A 191 3.64 2.85 -5.64
CA VAL A 191 2.75 4.00 -5.40
C VAL A 191 2.59 4.19 -3.91
N PHE A 192 3.20 5.23 -3.37
CA PHE A 192 3.03 5.63 -1.98
C PHE A 192 1.75 6.45 -1.84
N SER A 193 0.84 6.03 -0.98
CA SER A 193 -0.39 6.76 -0.70
C SER A 193 -0.33 7.43 0.67
N THR A 194 -0.85 8.65 0.80
CA THR A 194 -0.88 9.35 2.09
C THR A 194 -2.03 10.36 2.15
N VAL A 195 -2.48 10.62 3.37
CA VAL A 195 -3.38 11.75 3.68
C VAL A 195 -2.64 13.10 3.69
N GLY A 196 -1.32 13.10 3.51
CA GLY A 196 -0.44 14.27 3.53
C GLY A 196 0.36 14.39 4.83
N ASP A 197 1.70 14.34 4.67
CA ASP A 197 2.67 14.56 5.75
C ASP A 197 3.90 15.22 5.13
N ARG A 198 4.39 16.33 5.71
CA ARG A 198 5.54 17.09 5.18
C ARG A 198 6.79 16.23 5.02
N ARG A 199 7.01 15.27 5.92
CA ARG A 199 8.14 14.34 5.87
C ARG A 199 8.15 13.50 4.59
N VAL A 200 6.98 13.19 4.04
CA VAL A 200 6.84 12.43 2.77
C VAL A 200 7.41 13.24 1.62
N PHE A 201 7.03 14.52 1.51
CA PHE A 201 7.48 15.41 0.45
C PHE A 201 8.97 15.75 0.55
N GLU A 202 9.54 15.76 1.76
CA GLU A 202 10.95 15.99 2.01
C GLU A 202 11.82 14.77 1.70
N ARG A 203 11.38 13.58 2.11
CA ARG A 203 12.22 12.38 2.16
C ARG A 203 12.13 11.54 0.89
N LEU A 204 10.92 11.26 0.37
CA LEU A 204 10.78 10.35 -0.78
C LEU A 204 11.50 10.83 -2.05
N PRO A 205 11.53 12.13 -2.41
CA PRO A 205 12.26 12.59 -3.60
C PRO A 205 13.77 12.39 -3.51
N ARG A 206 14.32 12.30 -2.30
CA ARG A 206 15.76 12.11 -2.03
C ARG A 206 16.16 10.63 -1.98
N GLY A 207 15.18 9.72 -1.92
CA GLY A 207 15.42 8.28 -1.89
C GLY A 207 16.06 7.76 -3.17
N ARG A 208 16.79 6.65 -3.07
CA ARG A 208 17.34 5.93 -4.22
C ARG A 208 16.24 5.44 -5.15
N VAL A 209 15.14 4.99 -4.59
CA VAL A 209 13.90 4.63 -5.29
C VAL A 209 12.86 5.71 -5.02
N ARG A 210 12.36 6.34 -6.08
CA ARG A 210 11.38 7.43 -5.99
C ARG A 210 10.03 6.90 -6.46
N PRO A 211 9.10 6.60 -5.55
CA PRO A 211 7.79 6.07 -5.92
C PRO A 211 6.91 7.15 -6.59
N ALA A 212 5.86 6.73 -7.28
CA ALA A 212 4.76 7.64 -7.58
C ALA A 212 3.99 7.96 -6.30
N LEU A 213 3.39 9.15 -6.23
CA LEU A 213 2.66 9.59 -5.04
C LEU A 213 1.16 9.67 -5.31
N ALA A 214 0.38 9.07 -4.43
CA ALA A 214 -1.06 9.23 -4.34
C ALA A 214 -1.39 10.04 -3.08
N LEU A 215 -2.14 11.14 -3.25
CA LEU A 215 -2.50 12.05 -2.17
C LEU A 215 -4.01 12.04 -1.94
N SER A 216 -4.42 11.59 -0.76
CA SER A 216 -5.81 11.57 -0.32
C SER A 216 -6.26 12.98 0.03
N LEU A 217 -6.94 13.65 -0.92
CA LEU A 217 -7.38 15.04 -0.77
C LEU A 217 -8.79 15.12 -0.14
N HIS A 218 -9.77 14.49 -0.74
CA HIS A 218 -11.18 14.30 -0.32
C HIS A 218 -12.00 15.56 -0.09
N SER A 219 -11.42 16.74 0.03
CA SER A 219 -12.06 18.05 0.01
C SER A 219 -11.05 19.15 -0.28
N THR A 220 -11.50 20.21 -0.93
CA THR A 220 -10.75 21.44 -1.18
C THR A 220 -10.93 22.47 -0.05
N PHE A 221 -11.82 22.19 0.91
CA PHE A 221 -12.07 22.99 2.10
C PHE A 221 -11.41 22.35 3.32
N ALA A 222 -10.56 23.10 4.02
CA ALA A 222 -9.80 22.62 5.16
C ALA A 222 -10.69 22.02 6.26
N ASP A 223 -11.79 22.68 6.60
CA ASP A 223 -12.71 22.23 7.65
C ASP A 223 -13.47 20.95 7.26
N ARG A 224 -13.91 20.84 6.00
CA ARG A 224 -14.58 19.63 5.49
C ARG A 224 -13.58 18.47 5.46
N ARG A 225 -12.40 18.72 4.95
CA ARG A 225 -11.31 17.74 4.94
C ARG A 225 -10.98 17.24 6.35
N ALA A 226 -10.92 18.14 7.32
CA ALA A 226 -10.65 17.81 8.71
C ALA A 226 -11.74 16.93 9.35
N LYS A 227 -13.01 17.09 8.95
CA LYS A 227 -14.12 16.22 9.38
C LYS A 227 -14.01 14.83 8.73
N LEU A 228 -13.58 14.74 7.46
CA LEU A 228 -13.42 13.49 6.73
C LEU A 228 -12.20 12.70 7.20
N LEU A 229 -11.11 13.38 7.57
CA LEU A 229 -9.81 12.83 7.98
C LEU A 229 -9.43 13.37 9.37
N PRO A 230 -10.08 12.91 10.45
CA PRO A 230 -10.03 13.58 11.76
C PRO A 230 -8.62 13.71 12.36
N ARG A 231 -7.76 12.72 12.12
CA ARG A 231 -6.38 12.68 12.66
C ARG A 231 -5.30 12.80 11.59
N ALA A 232 -5.65 13.27 10.40
CA ALA A 232 -4.66 13.70 9.41
C ALA A 232 -3.97 15.01 9.87
N PRO A 233 -2.73 15.27 9.45
CA PRO A 233 -2.08 16.55 9.68
C PRO A 233 -2.92 17.72 9.15
N ARG A 234 -3.01 18.81 9.92
CA ARG A 234 -3.76 20.02 9.58
C ARG A 234 -2.95 20.88 8.61
N ILE A 235 -2.88 20.43 7.36
CA ILE A 235 -2.24 21.13 6.26
C ILE A 235 -3.33 21.62 5.34
N ASP A 236 -3.26 22.90 4.91
CA ASP A 236 -4.23 23.47 3.97
C ASP A 236 -4.22 22.69 2.64
N PRO A 237 -5.39 22.42 2.02
CA PRO A 237 -5.45 21.72 0.74
C PRO A 237 -4.62 22.37 -0.37
N ALA A 238 -4.52 23.69 -0.42
CA ALA A 238 -3.69 24.39 -1.41
C ALA A 238 -2.20 24.12 -1.15
N GLU A 239 -1.76 24.16 0.11
CA GLU A 239 -0.38 23.81 0.49
C GLU A 239 -0.05 22.36 0.12
N LEU A 240 -0.99 21.41 0.38
CA LEU A 240 -0.81 20.01 -0.02
C LEU A 240 -0.66 19.84 -1.54
N VAL A 241 -1.43 20.62 -2.30
CA VAL A 241 -1.34 20.59 -3.77
C VAL A 241 -0.03 21.16 -4.25
N ASP A 242 0.47 22.23 -3.65
CA ASP A 242 1.77 22.82 -4.02
C ASP A 242 2.95 21.90 -3.65
N GLU A 243 2.91 21.23 -2.50
CA GLU A 243 3.89 20.18 -2.17
C GLU A 243 3.82 19.01 -3.17
N GLY A 244 2.61 18.58 -3.51
CA GLY A 244 2.38 17.57 -4.54
C GLY A 244 2.99 17.96 -5.89
N GLU A 245 2.77 19.20 -6.34
CA GLU A 245 3.33 19.69 -7.61
C GLU A 245 4.87 19.70 -7.58
N ARG A 246 5.48 20.16 -6.48
CA ARG A 246 6.94 20.08 -6.29
C ARG A 246 7.45 18.65 -6.39
N TYR A 247 6.75 17.71 -5.73
CA TYR A 247 7.06 16.28 -5.81
C TYR A 247 6.96 15.75 -7.24
N ALA A 248 5.86 16.06 -7.94
CA ALA A 248 5.62 15.62 -9.33
C ALA A 248 6.74 16.07 -10.26
N ARG A 249 7.16 17.33 -10.15
CA ARG A 249 8.26 17.89 -10.96
C ARG A 249 9.60 17.25 -10.64
N ALA A 250 9.89 16.99 -9.35
CA ALA A 250 11.13 16.36 -8.90
C ALA A 250 11.25 14.89 -9.34
N THR A 251 10.14 14.15 -9.35
CA THR A 251 10.12 12.71 -9.69
C THR A 251 9.76 12.42 -11.14
N ARG A 252 9.15 13.38 -11.84
CA ARG A 252 8.58 13.27 -13.19
C ARG A 252 7.40 12.29 -13.26
N TYR A 253 6.67 12.12 -12.15
CA TYR A 253 5.44 11.34 -12.10
C TYR A 253 4.29 12.26 -11.66
N PRO A 254 3.13 12.22 -12.36
CA PRO A 254 1.98 13.03 -11.93
C PRO A 254 1.50 12.59 -10.56
N ILE A 255 1.07 13.54 -9.74
CA ILE A 255 0.36 13.24 -8.49
C ILE A 255 -0.97 12.61 -8.81
N GLN A 256 -1.30 11.54 -8.09
CA GLN A 256 -2.58 10.86 -8.17
C GLN A 256 -3.44 11.31 -6.99
N TYR A 257 -4.20 12.42 -7.14
CA TYR A 257 -5.14 12.82 -6.09
C TYR A 257 -6.24 11.78 -5.98
N GLN A 258 -6.50 11.32 -4.76
CA GLN A 258 -7.55 10.36 -4.47
C GLN A 258 -8.72 11.09 -3.82
N TRP A 259 -9.92 10.83 -4.31
CA TRP A 259 -11.13 11.48 -3.85
C TRP A 259 -12.26 10.46 -3.72
N THR A 260 -12.51 10.00 -2.50
CA THR A 260 -13.68 9.17 -2.22
C THR A 260 -14.92 10.05 -2.27
N LEU A 261 -15.81 9.78 -3.21
CA LEU A 261 -17.04 10.55 -3.40
C LEU A 261 -18.13 10.07 -2.44
N LEU A 262 -18.63 11.00 -1.64
CA LEU A 262 -19.66 10.83 -0.63
C LEU A 262 -20.84 11.75 -0.97
N GLU A 263 -22.03 11.17 -1.18
CA GLU A 263 -23.25 11.89 -1.55
C GLU A 263 -23.59 13.00 -0.57
N GLY A 264 -23.80 14.21 -1.09
CA GLY A 264 -24.16 15.38 -0.30
C GLY A 264 -23.06 15.90 0.64
N VAL A 265 -21.85 15.34 0.56
CA VAL A 265 -20.74 15.74 1.44
C VAL A 265 -19.63 16.44 0.66
N ASN A 266 -19.07 15.78 -0.36
CA ASN A 266 -17.94 16.30 -1.12
C ASN A 266 -18.08 16.08 -2.63
N ASP A 267 -19.31 15.96 -3.10
CA ASP A 267 -19.68 15.80 -4.50
C ASP A 267 -20.38 17.06 -5.07
N GLY A 268 -20.41 18.18 -4.32
CA GLY A 268 -21.03 19.44 -4.72
C GLY A 268 -20.25 20.23 -5.78
N ASP A 269 -20.90 21.22 -6.41
CA ASP A 269 -20.26 22.09 -7.42
C ASP A 269 -19.19 22.99 -6.78
N ASP A 270 -19.32 23.33 -5.51
CA ASP A 270 -18.32 24.03 -4.72
C ASP A 270 -16.98 23.26 -4.68
N GLU A 271 -17.02 21.93 -4.59
CA GLU A 271 -15.81 21.11 -4.65
C GLU A 271 -15.27 20.99 -6.07
N VAL A 272 -16.14 20.94 -7.10
CA VAL A 272 -15.69 21.01 -8.51
C VAL A 272 -14.91 22.30 -8.75
N ASP A 273 -15.45 23.44 -8.34
CA ASP A 273 -14.80 24.75 -8.43
C ASP A 273 -13.46 24.77 -7.67
N GLY A 274 -13.48 24.22 -6.46
CA GLY A 274 -12.29 24.08 -5.63
C GLY A 274 -11.20 23.22 -6.27
N ILE A 275 -11.57 22.08 -6.83
CA ILE A 275 -10.64 21.18 -7.55
C ILE A 275 -10.05 21.89 -8.77
N VAL A 276 -10.84 22.55 -9.58
CA VAL A 276 -10.37 23.31 -10.75
C VAL A 276 -9.39 24.39 -10.33
N ARG A 277 -9.75 25.18 -9.31
CA ARG A 277 -8.89 26.25 -8.75
C ARG A 277 -7.53 25.71 -8.31
N LEU A 278 -7.50 24.54 -7.65
CA LEU A 278 -6.27 23.97 -7.10
C LEU A 278 -5.44 23.21 -8.13
N LEU A 279 -6.07 22.48 -9.07
CA LEU A 279 -5.38 21.50 -9.92
C LEU A 279 -5.22 21.92 -11.38
N SER A 280 -5.88 23.00 -11.84
CA SER A 280 -5.71 23.44 -13.22
C SER A 280 -4.24 23.78 -13.50
N GLY A 281 -3.69 23.23 -14.60
CA GLY A 281 -2.29 23.40 -15.00
C GLY A 281 -1.26 22.63 -14.15
N LYS A 282 -1.67 21.87 -13.12
CA LYS A 282 -0.77 21.04 -12.33
C LYS A 282 -0.49 19.70 -13.01
N TYR A 283 0.70 19.13 -12.72
CA TYR A 283 1.06 17.80 -13.23
C TYR A 283 0.41 16.70 -12.36
N ALA A 284 -0.86 16.48 -12.57
CA ALA A 284 -1.71 15.68 -11.71
C ALA A 284 -2.80 14.91 -12.45
N VAL A 285 -3.36 13.91 -11.77
CA VAL A 285 -4.58 13.19 -12.15
C VAL A 285 -5.50 13.16 -10.92
N MET A 286 -6.76 13.57 -11.08
CA MET A 286 -7.80 13.41 -10.08
C MET A 286 -8.49 12.05 -10.27
N ASN A 287 -8.35 11.16 -9.30
CA ASN A 287 -9.07 9.90 -9.26
C ASN A 287 -10.34 10.06 -8.40
N LEU A 288 -11.47 10.09 -9.04
CA LEU A 288 -12.79 10.09 -8.39
C LEU A 288 -13.18 8.65 -8.10
N ILE A 289 -13.31 8.30 -6.83
CA ILE A 289 -13.57 6.94 -6.37
C ILE A 289 -14.95 6.93 -5.71
N PRO A 290 -15.97 6.36 -6.35
CA PRO A 290 -17.29 6.23 -5.70
C PRO A 290 -17.14 5.42 -4.41
N LEU A 291 -17.84 5.85 -3.36
CA LEU A 291 -17.82 5.15 -2.07
C LEU A 291 -18.17 3.67 -2.26
N ASN A 292 -17.36 2.80 -1.69
CA ASN A 292 -17.71 1.39 -1.56
C ASN A 292 -18.62 1.21 -0.35
N ALA A 293 -19.73 0.52 -0.53
CA ALA A 293 -20.67 0.28 0.55
C ALA A 293 -19.97 -0.45 1.72
N VAL A 294 -20.14 0.09 2.90
CA VAL A 294 -19.65 -0.49 4.15
C VAL A 294 -20.79 -0.48 5.16
N PRO A 295 -21.21 -1.64 5.68
CA PRO A 295 -22.26 -1.70 6.68
C PRO A 295 -21.92 -0.86 7.92
N GLY A 296 -22.87 -0.07 8.39
CA GLY A 296 -22.75 0.74 9.61
C GLY A 296 -22.14 2.14 9.42
N LEU A 297 -21.72 2.51 8.21
CA LEU A 297 -21.31 3.90 7.92
C LEU A 297 -22.49 4.73 7.41
N PRO A 298 -22.64 5.99 7.89
CA PRO A 298 -23.78 6.85 7.53
C PRO A 298 -23.57 7.59 6.20
N PHE A 299 -22.85 7.00 5.25
CA PHE A 299 -22.51 7.63 3.98
C PHE A 299 -23.05 6.82 2.81
N SER A 300 -23.51 7.53 1.78
CA SER A 300 -24.03 6.99 0.53
C SER A 300 -23.07 7.28 -0.62
N ARG A 301 -23.11 6.42 -1.62
CA ARG A 301 -22.46 6.62 -2.90
C ARG A 301 -23.30 7.58 -3.73
N PRO A 302 -22.73 8.64 -4.35
CA PRO A 302 -23.49 9.53 -5.23
C PRO A 302 -24.13 8.79 -6.42
N PRO A 303 -25.25 9.28 -6.94
CA PRO A 303 -25.86 8.75 -8.17
C PRO A 303 -24.88 8.75 -9.35
N VAL A 304 -25.04 7.79 -10.25
CA VAL A 304 -24.11 7.60 -11.39
C VAL A 304 -24.04 8.86 -12.25
N GLU A 305 -25.18 9.54 -12.43
CA GLU A 305 -25.29 10.81 -13.19
C GLU A 305 -24.38 11.89 -12.58
N ARG A 306 -24.36 12.01 -11.24
CA ARG A 306 -23.49 12.96 -10.53
C ARG A 306 -22.02 12.63 -10.73
N LEU A 307 -21.65 11.35 -10.60
CA LEU A 307 -20.27 10.88 -10.82
C LEU A 307 -19.77 11.24 -12.23
N LEU A 308 -20.59 10.97 -13.25
CA LEU A 308 -20.25 11.24 -14.63
C LEU A 308 -20.22 12.75 -14.93
N THR A 309 -21.15 13.54 -14.36
CA THR A 309 -21.18 14.99 -14.54
C THR A 309 -19.94 15.64 -13.95
N MET A 310 -19.62 15.33 -12.69
CA MET A 310 -18.43 15.86 -12.03
C MET A 310 -17.15 15.52 -12.81
N SER A 311 -17.01 14.28 -13.29
CA SER A 311 -15.83 13.85 -14.08
C SER A 311 -15.74 14.61 -15.41
N ARG A 312 -16.86 14.79 -16.14
CA ARG A 312 -16.88 15.52 -17.41
C ARG A 312 -16.57 17.01 -17.22
N GLU A 313 -17.15 17.62 -16.21
CA GLU A 313 -16.95 19.04 -15.90
C GLU A 313 -15.49 19.33 -15.53
N LEU A 314 -14.88 18.54 -14.67
CA LEU A 314 -13.46 18.67 -14.35
C LEU A 314 -12.56 18.56 -15.59
N ASN A 315 -12.83 17.58 -16.46
CA ASN A 315 -12.08 17.40 -17.69
C ASN A 315 -12.29 18.59 -18.66
N ALA A 316 -13.53 19.08 -18.79
CA ALA A 316 -13.84 20.24 -19.63
C ALA A 316 -13.13 21.52 -19.14
N ARG A 317 -12.86 21.61 -17.82
CA ARG A 317 -12.19 22.74 -17.18
C ARG A 317 -10.67 22.53 -16.98
N GLY A 318 -10.07 21.54 -17.69
CA GLY A 318 -8.62 21.33 -17.73
C GLY A 318 -8.02 20.52 -16.59
N VAL A 319 -8.81 19.83 -15.79
CA VAL A 319 -8.33 18.89 -14.78
C VAL A 319 -8.52 17.46 -15.27
N LEU A 320 -7.42 16.73 -15.50
CA LEU A 320 -7.49 15.31 -15.89
C LEU A 320 -8.14 14.48 -14.77
N ALA A 321 -9.44 14.25 -14.87
CA ALA A 321 -10.23 13.48 -13.93
C ALA A 321 -10.59 12.10 -14.49
N LYS A 322 -10.48 11.07 -13.64
CA LYS A 322 -10.83 9.68 -13.96
C LYS A 322 -11.78 9.14 -12.90
N LEU A 323 -12.91 8.61 -13.35
CA LEU A 323 -13.78 7.81 -12.48
C LEU A 323 -13.15 6.41 -12.35
N ARG A 324 -12.93 5.96 -11.11
CA ARG A 324 -12.28 4.69 -10.82
C ARG A 324 -13.13 3.85 -9.88
N ASN A 325 -13.55 2.70 -10.34
CA ASN A 325 -14.12 1.69 -9.46
C ASN A 325 -12.98 0.99 -8.70
N SER A 326 -13.19 0.74 -7.42
CA SER A 326 -12.28 -0.07 -6.62
C SER A 326 -12.34 -1.53 -7.09
N ALA A 327 -11.20 -2.21 -7.07
CA ALA A 327 -11.14 -3.64 -7.34
C ALA A 327 -11.68 -4.45 -6.15
N GLY A 328 -12.29 -5.60 -6.41
CA GLY A 328 -12.72 -6.55 -5.38
C GLY A 328 -13.83 -6.06 -4.47
N GLN A 329 -14.75 -5.23 -4.96
CA GLN A 329 -15.85 -4.69 -4.15
C GLN A 329 -16.76 -5.78 -3.59
N ASP A 330 -17.01 -6.82 -4.36
CA ASP A 330 -17.85 -7.98 -4.04
C ASP A 330 -17.29 -8.89 -2.95
N VAL A 331 -15.97 -8.80 -2.72
CA VAL A 331 -15.27 -9.51 -1.65
C VAL A 331 -14.76 -8.57 -0.55
N GLU A 332 -15.31 -7.36 -0.45
CA GLU A 332 -14.87 -6.32 0.48
C GLU A 332 -13.37 -5.98 0.39
N GLY A 333 -12.80 -6.09 -0.80
CA GLY A 333 -11.40 -5.74 -1.10
C GLY A 333 -11.20 -4.31 -1.57
N GLY A 334 -12.27 -3.54 -1.75
CA GLY A 334 -12.22 -2.16 -2.26
C GLY A 334 -11.66 -1.17 -1.26
N CYS A 335 -11.31 0.03 -1.77
CA CYS A 335 -10.82 1.12 -0.93
C CYS A 335 -11.81 1.43 0.21
N GLY A 336 -11.31 1.49 1.45
CA GLY A 336 -12.10 1.73 2.65
C GLY A 336 -12.77 0.50 3.27
N GLN A 337 -12.77 -0.66 2.62
CA GLN A 337 -13.46 -1.86 3.11
C GLN A 337 -12.59 -2.78 3.98
N LEU A 338 -11.27 -2.70 3.88
CA LEU A 338 -10.34 -3.61 4.58
C LEU A 338 -10.39 -3.43 6.10
N ARG A 339 -10.49 -4.54 6.83
CA ARG A 339 -10.61 -4.56 8.30
C ARG A 339 -10.05 -5.83 8.96
N ALA A 340 -9.29 -6.66 8.24
CA ALA A 340 -8.64 -7.87 8.72
C ALA A 340 -9.62 -8.89 9.34
N ARG A 341 -10.75 -9.13 8.69
CA ARG A 341 -11.73 -10.14 9.14
C ARG A 341 -11.84 -11.32 8.17
N THR A 342 -12.17 -12.49 8.72
CA THR A 342 -12.62 -13.64 7.93
C THR A 342 -14.05 -13.38 7.47
N ILE A 343 -14.30 -13.42 6.15
CA ILE A 343 -15.67 -13.47 5.62
C ILE A 343 -16.10 -14.95 5.68
N ALA A 344 -17.18 -15.23 6.39
CA ALA A 344 -17.82 -16.52 6.27
C ALA A 344 -18.22 -16.71 4.79
N LEU A 345 -17.71 -17.76 4.15
CA LEU A 345 -18.16 -18.14 2.80
C LEU A 345 -19.67 -18.36 2.90
N ALA A 346 -20.44 -17.49 2.28
CA ALA A 346 -21.85 -17.78 2.00
C ALA A 346 -21.83 -19.09 1.23
N ALA A 347 -22.45 -20.13 1.81
CA ALA A 347 -22.62 -21.39 1.15
C ALA A 347 -23.33 -21.11 -0.20
N VAL A 348 -22.61 -21.27 -1.29
CA VAL A 348 -23.18 -21.29 -2.61
C VAL A 348 -23.97 -22.60 -2.63
N HIS A 349 -25.24 -22.53 -2.25
CA HIS A 349 -26.15 -23.62 -2.49
C HIS A 349 -26.44 -23.63 -3.98
N ALA A 350 -26.06 -24.78 -4.57
CA ALA A 350 -26.27 -25.20 -5.94
C ALA A 350 -27.71 -25.01 -6.43
#